data_103f7ecafcece3f55a5c4470f77fb407
#
_entry.id   103f7ecafcece3f55a5c4470f77fb407
#
_cell.length_a   1.000
_cell.length_b   1.000
_cell.length_c   1.000
_cell.angle_alpha   90.00
_cell.angle_beta   90.00
_cell.angle_gamma   90.00
#
_symmetry.space_group_name_H-M   'P 1'
#
loop_
_entity.id
_entity.type
_entity.pdbx_description
1 polymer ?
#
loop_
_entity_poly.entity_id
_entity_poly.type
_entity_poly.pdbx_seq_one_letter_code
_entity_poly.pdbx_strand_id
1 'polypeptide(L)'
;MSEAIDQGNVQVSIDVRGVATIEFHHPLSNSLPGKVLCKLAQTIEEAGKDENVKVVLLKSAGERAFCAGASFDELVSIDDLETGKVFFSGFAGVINAIRKAPKFVLCRVQGKAVGGGVGLASAADYTFGTKHAAVKLSELAIGIGPFVVGPAVEKKIGNSAFSQMTIDATTWYAAEWAREKGLYTSIHDSVVEMDLAIDALLEKLSKSNPEAMALLKGVFWEGTEHWDELLSQRAELSGKLVLSDFTRNAISKFKKGER
;
A
#
# COMPACT_ATOMS: atom_id res chain seq x y z
N MET A 1 13.80 7.31 20.80
CA MET A 1 13.28 6.84 19.49
C MET A 1 14.43 6.21 18.76
N SER A 2 14.28 5.01 18.21
CA SER A 2 15.39 4.37 17.52
C SER A 2 15.69 5.12 16.22
N GLU A 3 16.98 5.29 15.86
CA GLU A 3 17.42 5.88 14.59
C GLU A 3 16.73 5.24 13.36
N ALA A 4 16.24 4.00 13.50
CA ALA A 4 15.55 3.27 12.45
C ALA A 4 14.20 3.88 12.02
N ILE A 5 13.46 4.57 12.91
CA ILE A 5 12.17 5.21 12.58
C ILE A 5 12.38 6.40 11.63
N ASP A 6 13.49 7.10 11.75
CA ASP A 6 13.79 8.29 10.93
C ASP A 6 14.43 7.96 9.57
N GLN A 7 14.79 6.70 9.34
CA GLN A 7 15.34 6.25 8.07
C GLN A 7 14.22 5.98 7.08
N GLY A 8 14.47 6.26 5.82
CA GLY A 8 13.54 6.09 4.73
C GLY A 8 13.28 7.39 3.98
N ASN A 9 12.90 7.26 2.75
CA ASN A 9 12.65 8.41 1.88
C ASN A 9 11.58 8.10 0.84
N VAL A 10 11.10 9.17 0.21
CA VAL A 10 10.27 9.14 -0.98
C VAL A 10 10.92 10.02 -2.03
N GLN A 11 11.14 9.47 -3.21
CA GLN A 11 11.68 10.18 -4.35
C GLN A 11 10.64 10.24 -5.46
N VAL A 12 10.65 11.30 -6.24
CA VAL A 12 9.80 11.46 -7.42
C VAL A 12 10.65 11.95 -8.60
N SER A 13 10.41 11.38 -9.76
CA SER A 13 10.96 11.84 -11.04
C SER A 13 9.86 11.85 -12.09
N ILE A 14 9.85 12.88 -12.94
CA ILE A 14 8.90 13.01 -14.04
C ILE A 14 9.69 12.92 -15.33
N ASP A 15 9.35 11.99 -16.20
CA ASP A 15 10.01 11.84 -17.50
C ASP A 15 9.33 12.72 -18.58
N VAL A 16 9.94 12.75 -19.75
CA VAL A 16 9.47 13.56 -20.90
C VAL A 16 8.09 13.15 -21.42
N ARG A 17 7.60 11.97 -21.06
CA ARG A 17 6.27 11.46 -21.40
C ARG A 17 5.19 11.94 -20.44
N GLY A 18 5.58 12.54 -19.32
CA GLY A 18 4.69 12.91 -18.22
C GLY A 18 4.40 11.74 -17.26
N VAL A 19 5.32 10.76 -17.17
CA VAL A 19 5.23 9.69 -16.18
C VAL A 19 5.90 10.14 -14.89
N ALA A 20 5.12 10.28 -13.82
CA ALA A 20 5.65 10.51 -12.48
C ALA A 20 5.97 9.16 -11.81
N THR A 21 7.25 8.83 -11.69
CA THR A 21 7.69 7.66 -10.92
C THR A 21 7.93 8.07 -9.48
N ILE A 22 7.13 7.53 -8.56
CA ILE A 22 7.22 7.74 -7.11
C ILE A 22 7.81 6.48 -6.50
N GLU A 23 9.01 6.60 -5.92
CA GLU A 23 9.70 5.49 -5.28
C GLU A 23 9.83 5.74 -3.78
N PHE A 24 9.33 4.81 -2.97
CA PHE A 24 9.55 4.83 -1.54
C PHE A 24 10.60 3.79 -1.13
N HIS A 25 11.33 4.10 -0.07
CA HIS A 25 12.36 3.24 0.49
C HIS A 25 12.36 3.29 2.02
N HIS A 26 12.60 2.13 2.63
CA HIS A 26 13.01 2.02 4.02
C HIS A 26 13.94 0.80 4.20
N PRO A 27 15.06 0.91 4.95
CA PRO A 27 16.06 -0.15 5.06
C PRO A 27 15.51 -1.45 5.68
N LEU A 28 14.47 -1.37 6.50
CA LEU A 28 13.80 -2.53 7.10
C LEU A 28 12.75 -3.12 6.13
N SER A 29 13.17 -3.60 4.97
CA SER A 29 12.31 -4.25 3.96
C SER A 29 11.12 -3.39 3.53
N ASN A 30 11.32 -2.08 3.42
CA ASN A 30 10.26 -1.12 3.10
C ASN A 30 9.08 -1.17 4.08
N SER A 31 9.36 -1.40 5.36
CA SER A 31 8.43 -1.20 6.47
C SER A 31 8.29 0.31 6.70
N LEU A 32 7.08 0.85 6.62
CA LEU A 32 6.87 2.29 6.46
C LEU A 32 6.51 2.98 7.79
N PRO A 33 7.38 3.89 8.28
CA PRO A 33 7.02 4.81 9.36
C PRO A 33 6.01 5.87 8.91
N GLY A 34 5.27 6.45 9.87
CA GLY A 34 4.28 7.49 9.63
C GLY A 34 4.81 8.68 8.85
N LYS A 35 6.06 9.09 9.11
CA LYS A 35 6.73 10.18 8.38
C LYS A 35 6.89 9.88 6.87
N VAL A 36 7.28 8.65 6.53
CA VAL A 36 7.43 8.22 5.12
C VAL A 36 6.06 8.09 4.47
N LEU A 37 5.05 7.57 5.18
CA LEU A 37 3.67 7.49 4.69
C LEU A 37 3.08 8.89 4.42
N CYS A 38 3.28 9.83 5.32
CA CYS A 38 2.84 11.21 5.14
C CYS A 38 3.49 11.84 3.89
N LYS A 39 4.82 11.70 3.74
CA LYS A 39 5.53 12.20 2.56
C LYS A 39 5.06 11.51 1.28
N LEU A 40 4.79 10.20 1.32
CA LEU A 40 4.29 9.44 0.18
C LEU A 40 2.90 9.94 -0.26
N ALA A 41 1.98 10.14 0.69
CA ALA A 41 0.65 10.69 0.40
C ALA A 41 0.75 12.08 -0.24
N GLN A 42 1.53 12.98 0.34
CA GLN A 42 1.76 14.32 -0.22
C GLN A 42 2.35 14.27 -1.63
N THR A 43 3.35 13.41 -1.86
CA THR A 43 3.99 13.30 -3.19
C THR A 43 2.99 12.78 -4.24
N ILE A 44 2.09 11.84 -3.89
CA ILE A 44 1.03 11.37 -4.79
C ILE A 44 0.02 12.50 -5.09
N GLU A 45 -0.37 13.27 -4.07
CA GLU A 45 -1.28 14.41 -4.25
C GLU A 45 -0.67 15.51 -5.13
N GLU A 46 0.61 15.82 -4.92
CA GLU A 46 1.35 16.79 -5.72
C GLU A 46 1.43 16.33 -7.19
N ALA A 47 1.82 15.07 -7.42
CA ALA A 47 1.84 14.49 -8.78
C ALA A 47 0.44 14.47 -9.42
N GLY A 48 -0.62 14.24 -8.63
CA GLY A 48 -2.00 14.30 -9.11
C GLY A 48 -2.43 15.68 -9.61
N LYS A 49 -1.89 16.74 -8.99
CA LYS A 49 -2.20 18.16 -9.33
C LYS A 49 -1.30 18.72 -10.42
N ASP A 50 -0.16 18.10 -10.69
CA ASP A 50 0.80 18.60 -11.70
C ASP A 50 0.25 18.36 -13.12
N GLU A 51 0.08 19.42 -13.88
CA GLU A 51 -0.43 19.38 -15.27
C GLU A 51 0.53 18.66 -16.22
N ASN A 52 1.82 18.61 -15.91
CA ASN A 52 2.81 17.89 -16.69
C ASN A 52 2.75 16.37 -16.46
N VAL A 53 2.09 15.93 -15.39
CA VAL A 53 1.94 14.50 -15.08
C VAL A 53 0.69 13.96 -15.75
N LYS A 54 0.84 12.84 -16.46
CA LYS A 54 -0.26 12.11 -17.12
C LYS A 54 -0.63 10.82 -16.41
N VAL A 55 0.37 10.16 -15.82
CA VAL A 55 0.20 8.87 -15.13
C VAL A 55 1.25 8.76 -14.02
N VAL A 56 0.90 8.07 -12.93
CA VAL A 56 1.79 7.83 -11.79
C VAL A 56 2.18 6.36 -11.76
N LEU A 57 3.48 6.09 -11.58
CA LEU A 57 4.01 4.78 -11.25
C LEU A 57 4.49 4.77 -9.80
N LEU A 58 3.82 4.02 -8.95
CA LEU A 58 4.22 3.77 -7.57
C LEU A 58 5.09 2.51 -7.50
N LYS A 59 6.26 2.61 -6.90
CA LYS A 59 7.17 1.49 -6.69
C LYS A 59 7.94 1.64 -5.38
N SER A 60 8.53 0.57 -4.90
CA SER A 60 9.51 0.62 -3.82
C SER A 60 10.91 0.35 -4.32
N ALA A 61 11.90 0.86 -3.60
CA ALA A 61 13.30 0.55 -3.85
C ALA A 61 13.67 -0.87 -3.43
N GLY A 62 14.76 -1.38 -4.01
CA GLY A 62 15.29 -2.70 -3.74
C GLY A 62 14.60 -3.83 -4.50
N GLU A 63 15.12 -5.05 -4.34
CA GLU A 63 14.72 -6.20 -5.15
C GLU A 63 13.93 -7.26 -4.35
N ARG A 64 13.88 -7.17 -3.03
CA ARG A 64 13.35 -8.24 -2.17
C ARG A 64 11.88 -8.05 -1.82
N ALA A 65 11.57 -7.13 -0.92
CA ALA A 65 10.19 -6.87 -0.48
C ALA A 65 9.67 -5.60 -1.17
N PHE A 66 8.43 -5.65 -1.62
CA PHE A 66 7.73 -4.43 -2.02
C PHE A 66 7.48 -3.56 -0.78
N CYS A 67 6.78 -4.13 0.21
CA CYS A 67 6.51 -3.42 1.46
C CYS A 67 6.18 -4.43 2.58
N ALA A 68 6.92 -4.36 3.68
CA ALA A 68 6.70 -5.20 4.85
C ALA A 68 5.59 -4.68 5.79
N GLY A 69 4.84 -3.66 5.36
CA GLY A 69 3.76 -3.06 6.14
C GLY A 69 4.21 -1.85 6.95
N ALA A 70 3.56 -1.62 8.07
CA ALA A 70 3.86 -0.52 8.98
C ALA A 70 5.18 -0.73 9.74
N SER A 71 5.82 0.37 10.15
CA SER A 71 7.02 0.30 10.99
C SER A 71 6.71 -0.40 12.30
N PHE A 72 7.40 -1.53 12.53
CA PHE A 72 7.22 -2.30 13.75
C PHE A 72 7.77 -1.56 14.98
N ASP A 73 8.88 -0.83 14.82
CA ASP A 73 9.47 -0.03 15.90
C ASP A 73 8.54 1.10 16.33
N GLU A 74 7.88 1.76 15.36
CA GLU A 74 6.90 2.80 15.64
C GLU A 74 5.63 2.20 16.27
N LEU A 75 5.14 1.06 15.76
CA LEU A 75 4.00 0.33 16.31
C LEU A 75 4.18 0.01 17.79
N VAL A 76 5.37 -0.41 18.19
CA VAL A 76 5.72 -0.75 19.59
C VAL A 76 5.77 0.49 20.48
N SER A 77 6.05 1.65 19.93
CA SER A 77 6.14 2.91 20.69
C SER A 77 4.78 3.56 20.98
N ILE A 78 3.69 3.02 20.43
CA ILE A 78 2.33 3.54 20.65
C ILE A 78 1.92 3.26 22.10
N ASP A 79 1.63 4.32 22.86
CA ASP A 79 1.25 4.25 24.27
C ASP A 79 -0.12 4.88 24.59
N ASP A 80 -0.69 5.64 23.65
CA ASP A 80 -2.01 6.25 23.76
C ASP A 80 -2.85 6.12 22.48
N LEU A 81 -4.14 6.45 22.57
CA LEU A 81 -5.11 6.33 21.48
C LEU A 81 -4.80 7.29 20.31
N GLU A 82 -4.39 8.52 20.63
CA GLU A 82 -4.14 9.56 19.62
C GLU A 82 -2.93 9.18 18.76
N THR A 83 -1.84 8.80 19.41
CA THR A 83 -0.64 8.29 18.74
C THR A 83 -0.95 7.07 17.86
N GLY A 84 -1.78 6.15 18.40
CA GLY A 84 -2.23 4.98 17.63
C GLY A 84 -3.06 5.36 16.42
N LYS A 85 -4.02 6.27 16.57
CA LYS A 85 -4.84 6.77 15.47
C LYS A 85 -3.99 7.46 14.39
N VAL A 86 -3.06 8.32 14.80
CA VAL A 86 -2.14 9.01 13.88
C VAL A 86 -1.31 8.01 13.08
N PHE A 87 -0.74 6.99 13.74
CA PHE A 87 0.06 5.95 13.11
C PHE A 87 -0.72 5.20 12.02
N PHE A 88 -1.91 4.70 12.35
CA PHE A 88 -2.73 3.96 11.38
C PHE A 88 -3.31 4.86 10.29
N SER A 89 -3.50 6.15 10.57
CA SER A 89 -3.92 7.14 9.56
C SER A 89 -2.90 7.37 8.46
N GLY A 90 -1.63 7.01 8.66
CA GLY A 90 -0.61 7.10 7.63
C GLY A 90 -0.98 6.31 6.37
N PHE A 91 -1.37 5.04 6.50
CA PHE A 91 -1.85 4.24 5.36
C PHE A 91 -3.17 4.74 4.80
N ALA A 92 -4.09 5.22 5.64
CA ALA A 92 -5.34 5.84 5.20
C ALA A 92 -5.06 7.02 4.27
N GLY A 93 -4.10 7.87 4.63
CA GLY A 93 -3.67 9.01 3.83
C GLY A 93 -3.18 8.61 2.44
N VAL A 94 -2.30 7.59 2.36
CA VAL A 94 -1.78 7.12 1.07
C VAL A 94 -2.89 6.50 0.22
N ILE A 95 -3.76 5.66 0.79
CA ILE A 95 -4.91 5.06 0.08
C ILE A 95 -5.81 6.16 -0.48
N ASN A 96 -6.14 7.18 0.32
CA ASN A 96 -6.96 8.31 -0.11
C ASN A 96 -6.26 9.16 -1.18
N ALA A 97 -4.95 9.40 -1.08
CA ALA A 97 -4.19 10.11 -2.09
C ALA A 97 -4.21 9.38 -3.45
N ILE A 98 -4.01 8.04 -3.44
CA ILE A 98 -4.10 7.22 -4.66
C ILE A 98 -5.53 7.26 -5.23
N ARG A 99 -6.54 7.06 -4.39
CA ARG A 99 -7.95 7.03 -4.78
C ARG A 99 -8.41 8.33 -5.44
N LYS A 100 -8.03 9.47 -4.85
CA LYS A 100 -8.47 10.81 -5.26
C LYS A 100 -7.63 11.41 -6.37
N ALA A 101 -6.44 10.87 -6.66
CA ALA A 101 -5.61 11.39 -7.75
C ALA A 101 -6.40 11.36 -9.07
N PRO A 102 -6.51 12.48 -9.81
CA PRO A 102 -7.18 12.52 -11.12
C PRO A 102 -6.29 11.93 -12.24
N LYS A 103 -5.41 11.02 -11.87
CA LYS A 103 -4.45 10.33 -12.73
C LYS A 103 -4.52 8.84 -12.39
N PHE A 104 -4.28 7.97 -13.37
CA PHE A 104 -4.09 6.56 -13.06
C PHE A 104 -2.81 6.37 -12.25
N VAL A 105 -2.91 5.54 -11.22
CA VAL A 105 -1.77 5.11 -10.40
C VAL A 105 -1.52 3.63 -10.66
N LEU A 106 -0.40 3.34 -11.29
CA LEU A 106 0.08 1.98 -11.51
C LEU A 106 1.00 1.59 -10.36
N CYS A 107 0.99 0.33 -9.95
CA CYS A 107 1.84 -0.16 -8.87
C CYS A 107 2.74 -1.31 -9.35
N ARG A 108 4.03 -1.21 -9.04
CA ARG A 108 5.07 -2.19 -9.34
C ARG A 108 5.44 -2.97 -8.09
N VAL A 109 5.07 -4.25 -8.03
CA VAL A 109 5.27 -5.12 -6.87
C VAL A 109 6.30 -6.21 -7.22
N GLN A 110 7.58 -5.94 -6.97
CA GLN A 110 8.68 -6.85 -7.30
C GLN A 110 8.82 -8.04 -6.36
N GLY A 111 8.24 -7.97 -5.16
CA GLY A 111 8.39 -8.98 -4.14
C GLY A 111 7.31 -8.90 -3.08
N LYS A 112 7.50 -9.57 -1.96
CA LYS A 112 6.50 -9.75 -0.91
C LYS A 112 5.86 -8.44 -0.45
N ALA A 113 4.52 -8.45 -0.28
CA ALA A 113 3.74 -7.38 0.32
C ALA A 113 2.99 -7.90 1.56
N VAL A 114 3.06 -7.14 2.67
CA VAL A 114 2.43 -7.51 3.94
C VAL A 114 1.58 -6.36 4.45
N GLY A 115 0.40 -6.65 4.97
CA GLY A 115 -0.44 -5.68 5.67
C GLY A 115 -0.66 -4.39 4.88
N GLY A 116 -0.13 -3.28 5.39
CA GLY A 116 -0.15 -2.00 4.70
C GLY A 116 0.34 -2.05 3.25
N GLY A 117 1.35 -2.88 2.94
CA GLY A 117 1.86 -3.07 1.59
C GLY A 117 0.82 -3.69 0.64
N VAL A 118 -0.01 -4.61 1.14
CA VAL A 118 -1.15 -5.14 0.38
C VAL A 118 -2.17 -4.04 0.12
N GLY A 119 -2.42 -3.18 1.12
CA GLY A 119 -3.30 -2.02 0.98
C GLY A 119 -2.84 -1.06 -0.11
N LEU A 120 -1.55 -0.72 -0.18
CA LEU A 120 -0.99 0.13 -1.23
C LEU A 120 -1.16 -0.49 -2.62
N ALA A 121 -0.82 -1.78 -2.77
CA ALA A 121 -0.98 -2.51 -4.03
C ALA A 121 -2.45 -2.58 -4.48
N SER A 122 -3.38 -2.73 -3.51
CA SER A 122 -4.82 -2.80 -3.78
C SER A 122 -5.44 -1.44 -4.13
N ALA A 123 -4.91 -0.34 -3.59
CA ALA A 123 -5.37 1.01 -3.89
C ALA A 123 -4.99 1.48 -5.30
N ALA A 124 -3.99 0.87 -5.93
CA ALA A 124 -3.58 1.22 -7.28
C ALA A 124 -4.63 0.77 -8.33
N ASP A 125 -4.75 1.53 -9.42
CA ASP A 125 -5.70 1.22 -10.49
C ASP A 125 -5.26 0.00 -11.31
N TYR A 126 -3.95 -0.17 -11.46
CA TYR A 126 -3.34 -1.30 -12.16
C TYR A 126 -2.10 -1.77 -11.42
N THR A 127 -2.03 -3.05 -11.10
CA THR A 127 -0.94 -3.60 -10.28
C THR A 127 -0.22 -4.72 -11.02
N PHE A 128 1.10 -4.53 -11.20
CA PHE A 128 2.00 -5.52 -11.74
C PHE A 128 2.71 -6.25 -10.60
N GLY A 129 2.79 -7.58 -10.68
CA GLY A 129 3.54 -8.39 -9.75
C GLY A 129 4.59 -9.26 -10.46
N THR A 130 5.63 -9.66 -9.73
CA THR A 130 6.44 -10.81 -10.14
C THR A 130 5.85 -12.09 -9.54
N LYS A 131 6.22 -13.27 -10.04
CA LYS A 131 5.88 -14.57 -9.44
C LYS A 131 6.33 -14.71 -7.98
N HIS A 132 7.25 -13.85 -7.51
CA HIS A 132 7.75 -13.85 -6.13
C HIS A 132 6.99 -12.88 -5.22
N ALA A 133 6.02 -12.14 -5.76
CA ALA A 133 5.24 -11.13 -5.05
C ALA A 133 4.09 -11.75 -4.24
N ALA A 134 4.41 -12.64 -3.31
CA ALA A 134 3.43 -13.20 -2.39
C ALA A 134 2.88 -12.13 -1.43
N VAL A 135 1.62 -12.31 -1.01
CA VAL A 135 0.89 -11.35 -0.17
C VAL A 135 0.41 -11.99 1.13
N LYS A 136 0.28 -11.17 2.18
CA LYS A 136 -0.26 -11.60 3.48
C LYS A 136 -0.88 -10.42 4.23
N LEU A 137 -2.06 -10.64 4.86
CA LEU A 137 -2.63 -9.73 5.85
C LEU A 137 -2.36 -10.32 7.25
N SER A 138 -1.35 -9.80 7.92
CA SER A 138 -0.84 -10.37 9.19
C SER A 138 -1.40 -9.71 10.45
N GLU A 139 -2.25 -8.73 10.32
CA GLU A 139 -2.71 -7.86 11.40
C GLU A 139 -3.45 -8.65 12.49
N LEU A 140 -4.30 -9.61 12.11
CA LEU A 140 -5.06 -10.41 13.09
C LEU A 140 -4.13 -11.30 13.93
N ALA A 141 -3.02 -11.77 13.39
CA ALA A 141 -2.05 -12.58 14.12
C ALA A 141 -1.41 -11.85 15.31
N ILE A 142 -1.42 -10.53 15.31
CA ILE A 142 -0.93 -9.70 16.41
C ILE A 142 -2.06 -9.01 17.18
N GLY A 143 -3.32 -9.43 16.98
CA GLY A 143 -4.48 -8.91 17.74
C GLY A 143 -5.07 -7.61 17.21
N ILE A 144 -4.68 -7.20 15.98
CA ILE A 144 -5.27 -6.06 15.28
C ILE A 144 -6.01 -6.60 14.05
N GLY A 145 -6.88 -5.84 13.43
CA GLY A 145 -7.46 -6.21 12.14
C GLY A 145 -6.88 -5.36 11.01
N PRO A 146 -6.93 -5.78 9.76
CA PRO A 146 -6.54 -4.97 8.61
C PRO A 146 -7.61 -3.91 8.29
N PHE A 147 -8.05 -3.16 9.31
CA PHE A 147 -9.21 -2.27 9.22
C PHE A 147 -8.99 -1.13 8.23
N VAL A 148 -7.82 -0.52 8.24
CA VAL A 148 -7.50 0.63 7.37
C VAL A 148 -7.33 0.21 5.92
N VAL A 149 -6.61 -0.89 5.67
CA VAL A 149 -6.35 -1.37 4.31
C VAL A 149 -7.52 -2.19 3.75
N GLY A 150 -8.37 -2.70 4.64
CA GLY A 150 -9.49 -3.58 4.30
C GLY A 150 -10.39 -3.07 3.17
N PRO A 151 -10.89 -1.83 3.21
CA PRO A 151 -11.75 -1.32 2.15
C PRO A 151 -11.11 -1.37 0.76
N ALA A 152 -9.82 -1.01 0.63
CA ALA A 152 -9.10 -1.07 -0.65
C ALA A 152 -8.87 -2.51 -1.10
N VAL A 153 -8.51 -3.41 -0.17
CA VAL A 153 -8.31 -4.83 -0.46
C VAL A 153 -9.63 -5.47 -0.87
N GLU A 154 -10.70 -5.28 -0.09
CA GLU A 154 -12.03 -5.82 -0.38
C GLU A 154 -12.56 -5.33 -1.73
N LYS A 155 -12.42 -4.04 -2.04
CA LYS A 155 -12.83 -3.48 -3.34
C LYS A 155 -12.08 -4.17 -4.49
N LYS A 156 -10.83 -4.56 -4.28
CA LYS A 156 -9.98 -5.15 -5.30
C LYS A 156 -10.24 -6.65 -5.51
N ILE A 157 -10.37 -7.43 -4.42
CA ILE A 157 -10.45 -8.90 -4.48
C ILE A 157 -11.79 -9.48 -4.05
N GLY A 158 -12.73 -8.63 -3.67
CA GLY A 158 -14.04 -9.03 -3.15
C GLY A 158 -13.98 -9.54 -1.70
N ASN A 159 -15.15 -9.52 -1.04
CA ASN A 159 -15.29 -9.86 0.37
C ASN A 159 -14.81 -11.30 0.68
N SER A 160 -15.12 -12.28 -0.17
CA SER A 160 -14.73 -13.67 0.08
C SER A 160 -13.22 -13.87 0.15
N ALA A 161 -12.45 -13.31 -0.78
CA ALA A 161 -10.99 -13.41 -0.77
C ALA A 161 -10.37 -12.53 0.33
N PHE A 162 -10.94 -11.37 0.62
CA PHE A 162 -10.51 -10.51 1.72
C PHE A 162 -10.71 -11.20 3.08
N SER A 163 -11.87 -11.80 3.33
CA SER A 163 -12.14 -12.52 4.58
C SER A 163 -11.24 -13.74 4.74
N GLN A 164 -10.96 -14.48 3.64
CA GLN A 164 -10.01 -15.60 3.65
C GLN A 164 -8.62 -15.13 4.10
N MET A 165 -8.07 -14.07 3.50
CA MET A 165 -6.76 -13.53 3.88
C MET A 165 -6.72 -13.02 5.32
N THR A 166 -7.82 -12.40 5.78
CA THR A 166 -7.89 -11.80 7.12
C THR A 166 -8.00 -12.86 8.21
N ILE A 167 -8.82 -13.89 8.01
CA ILE A 167 -9.02 -14.97 8.98
C ILE A 167 -7.76 -15.84 9.08
N ASP A 168 -7.17 -16.21 7.95
CA ASP A 168 -5.94 -16.98 7.89
C ASP A 168 -4.70 -16.06 7.78
N ALA A 169 -4.52 -15.24 8.80
CA ALA A 169 -3.56 -14.14 8.86
C ALA A 169 -2.08 -14.58 8.84
N THR A 170 -1.79 -15.87 9.02
CA THR A 170 -0.42 -16.41 9.03
C THR A 170 0.01 -16.97 7.69
N THR A 171 -0.93 -17.24 6.78
CA THR A 171 -0.67 -17.82 5.47
C THR A 171 -0.17 -16.80 4.46
N TRP A 172 0.83 -17.22 3.68
CA TRP A 172 1.26 -16.50 2.50
C TRP A 172 0.46 -16.97 1.28
N TYR A 173 -0.16 -16.03 0.59
CA TYR A 173 -0.82 -16.28 -0.68
C TYR A 173 0.14 -15.95 -1.83
N ALA A 174 0.30 -16.90 -2.76
CA ALA A 174 1.19 -16.76 -3.90
C ALA A 174 0.73 -15.65 -4.87
N ALA A 175 1.64 -15.19 -5.73
CA ALA A 175 1.33 -14.17 -6.73
C ALA A 175 0.24 -14.62 -7.72
N GLU A 176 0.19 -15.92 -8.04
CA GLU A 176 -0.82 -16.53 -8.90
C GLU A 176 -2.21 -16.40 -8.26
N TRP A 177 -2.33 -16.69 -6.96
CA TRP A 177 -3.58 -16.49 -6.22
C TRP A 177 -3.99 -15.01 -6.23
N ALA A 178 -3.04 -14.11 -5.97
CA ALA A 178 -3.30 -12.68 -5.97
C ALA A 178 -3.78 -12.17 -7.35
N ARG A 179 -3.24 -12.71 -8.44
CA ARG A 179 -3.72 -12.43 -9.80
C ARG A 179 -5.10 -13.03 -10.05
N GLU A 180 -5.34 -14.28 -9.65
CA GLU A 180 -6.64 -14.94 -9.80
C GLU A 180 -7.76 -14.18 -9.10
N LYS A 181 -7.48 -13.62 -7.92
CA LYS A 181 -8.45 -12.81 -7.15
C LYS A 181 -8.52 -11.35 -7.60
N GLY A 182 -7.69 -10.92 -8.54
CA GLY A 182 -7.71 -9.57 -9.11
C GLY A 182 -6.89 -8.52 -8.34
N LEU A 183 -6.12 -8.92 -7.33
CA LEU A 183 -5.21 -8.01 -6.64
C LEU A 183 -4.09 -7.56 -7.58
N TYR A 184 -3.48 -8.49 -8.30
CA TYR A 184 -2.57 -8.20 -9.39
C TYR A 184 -3.28 -8.30 -10.74
N THR A 185 -3.10 -7.28 -11.57
CA THR A 185 -3.66 -7.29 -12.93
C THR A 185 -2.84 -8.22 -13.83
N SER A 186 -1.51 -8.24 -13.62
CA SER A 186 -0.61 -9.16 -14.32
C SER A 186 0.53 -9.62 -13.41
N ILE A 187 1.07 -10.82 -13.70
CA ILE A 187 2.28 -11.34 -13.08
C ILE A 187 3.31 -11.70 -14.14
N HIS A 188 4.58 -11.60 -13.79
CA HIS A 188 5.71 -11.78 -14.69
C HIS A 188 6.77 -12.67 -14.04
N ASP A 189 7.51 -13.41 -14.83
CA ASP A 189 8.53 -14.35 -14.34
C ASP A 189 9.74 -13.65 -13.72
N SER A 190 10.04 -12.45 -14.19
CA SER A 190 11.17 -11.66 -13.72
C SER A 190 10.81 -10.18 -13.55
N VAL A 191 11.63 -9.48 -12.78
CA VAL A 191 11.57 -8.01 -12.65
C VAL A 191 11.74 -7.33 -14.01
N VAL A 192 12.66 -7.83 -14.84
CA VAL A 192 12.92 -7.26 -16.17
C VAL A 192 11.69 -7.35 -17.07
N GLU A 193 11.03 -8.51 -17.12
CA GLU A 193 9.79 -8.68 -17.89
C GLU A 193 8.66 -7.79 -17.38
N MET A 194 8.53 -7.68 -16.06
CA MET A 194 7.55 -6.80 -15.44
C MET A 194 7.81 -5.34 -15.81
N ASP A 195 9.07 -4.88 -15.75
CA ASP A 195 9.43 -3.50 -16.05
C ASP A 195 9.22 -3.17 -17.55
N LEU A 196 9.48 -4.12 -18.46
CA LEU A 196 9.14 -3.98 -19.88
C LEU A 196 7.62 -3.86 -20.10
N ALA A 197 6.82 -4.65 -19.39
CA ALA A 197 5.36 -4.59 -19.49
C ALA A 197 4.81 -3.27 -18.91
N ILE A 198 5.39 -2.78 -17.81
CA ILE A 198 5.07 -1.47 -17.23
C ILE A 198 5.37 -0.37 -18.23
N ASP A 199 6.58 -0.35 -18.79
CA ASP A 199 6.99 0.69 -19.73
C ASP A 199 6.09 0.72 -20.99
N ALA A 200 5.74 -0.45 -21.51
CA ALA A 200 4.82 -0.57 -22.64
C ALA A 200 3.41 -0.01 -22.33
N LEU A 201 2.92 -0.19 -21.10
CA LEU A 201 1.63 0.39 -20.71
C LEU A 201 1.74 1.91 -20.47
N LEU A 202 2.81 2.36 -19.81
CA LEU A 202 3.07 3.78 -19.58
C LEU A 202 3.19 4.55 -20.90
N GLU A 203 3.86 3.99 -21.90
CA GLU A 203 3.95 4.57 -23.25
C GLU A 203 2.57 4.74 -23.92
N LYS A 204 1.66 3.80 -23.73
CA LYS A 204 0.27 3.91 -24.24
C LYS A 204 -0.51 4.98 -23.48
N LEU A 205 -0.45 4.96 -22.14
CA LEU A 205 -1.20 5.89 -21.30
C LEU A 205 -0.70 7.34 -21.47
N SER A 206 0.58 7.55 -21.68
CA SER A 206 1.15 8.89 -21.92
C SER A 206 0.62 9.56 -23.20
N LYS A 207 0.11 8.76 -24.16
CA LYS A 207 -0.51 9.21 -25.41
C LYS A 207 -2.04 9.21 -25.37
N SER A 208 -2.65 8.74 -24.28
CA SER A 208 -4.09 8.68 -24.13
C SER A 208 -4.67 10.05 -23.76
N ASN A 209 -5.97 10.22 -23.98
CA ASN A 209 -6.68 11.45 -23.62
C ASN A 209 -6.69 11.61 -22.07
N PRO A 210 -6.05 12.65 -21.50
CA PRO A 210 -5.94 12.83 -20.05
C PRO A 210 -7.29 13.09 -19.38
N GLU A 211 -8.22 13.78 -20.06
CA GLU A 211 -9.57 14.01 -19.55
C GLU A 211 -10.35 12.70 -19.42
N ALA A 212 -10.29 11.84 -20.45
CA ALA A 212 -10.93 10.53 -20.40
C ALA A 212 -10.34 9.65 -19.30
N MET A 213 -9.01 9.68 -19.08
CA MET A 213 -8.37 8.93 -17.99
C MET A 213 -8.84 9.44 -16.63
N ALA A 214 -8.96 10.76 -16.44
CA ALA A 214 -9.43 11.34 -15.18
C ALA A 214 -10.89 10.97 -14.89
N LEU A 215 -11.76 11.01 -15.90
CA LEU A 215 -13.16 10.60 -15.78
C LEU A 215 -13.28 9.10 -15.45
N LEU A 216 -12.55 8.25 -16.14
CA LEU A 216 -12.51 6.80 -15.86
C LEU A 216 -12.00 6.51 -14.45
N LYS A 217 -11.00 7.26 -13.98
CA LYS A 217 -10.54 7.16 -12.59
C LYS A 217 -11.68 7.43 -11.61
N GLY A 218 -12.49 8.46 -11.85
CA GLY A 218 -13.71 8.73 -11.06
C GLY A 218 -14.66 7.54 -11.04
N VAL A 219 -14.97 6.98 -12.21
CA VAL A 219 -15.86 5.81 -12.34
C VAL A 219 -15.34 4.59 -11.58
N PHE A 220 -14.01 4.31 -11.64
CA PHE A 220 -13.43 3.18 -10.91
C PHE A 220 -13.60 3.30 -9.39
N TRP A 221 -13.70 4.53 -8.87
CA TRP A 221 -13.79 4.81 -7.44
C TRP A 221 -15.17 5.28 -6.99
N GLU A 222 -16.20 5.19 -7.83
CA GLU A 222 -17.58 5.44 -7.43
C GLU A 222 -17.98 4.59 -6.23
N GLY A 223 -18.81 5.19 -5.34
CA GLY A 223 -19.28 4.55 -4.11
C GLY A 223 -18.25 4.55 -2.97
N THR A 224 -17.12 5.26 -3.13
CA THR A 224 -16.08 5.38 -2.09
C THR A 224 -15.96 6.78 -1.51
N GLU A 225 -16.91 7.66 -1.76
CA GLU A 225 -16.89 9.08 -1.35
C GLU A 225 -16.80 9.23 0.17
N HIS A 226 -17.36 8.28 0.90
CA HIS A 226 -17.35 8.22 2.37
C HIS A 226 -16.03 7.69 2.97
N TRP A 227 -15.03 7.30 2.15
CA TRP A 227 -13.82 6.64 2.66
C TRP A 227 -12.92 7.55 3.48
N ASP A 228 -12.99 8.85 3.34
CA ASP A 228 -12.22 9.76 4.20
C ASP A 228 -12.62 9.58 5.67
N GLU A 229 -13.91 9.53 5.94
CA GLU A 229 -14.45 9.29 7.27
C GLU A 229 -14.26 7.82 7.69
N LEU A 230 -14.59 6.88 6.81
CA LEU A 230 -14.47 5.45 7.07
C LEU A 230 -13.04 5.07 7.48
N LEU A 231 -12.02 5.49 6.72
CA LEU A 231 -10.63 5.15 7.01
C LEU A 231 -10.13 5.81 8.29
N SER A 232 -10.62 7.02 8.63
CA SER A 232 -10.33 7.67 9.91
C SER A 232 -10.90 6.85 11.08
N GLN A 233 -12.15 6.41 10.98
CA GLN A 233 -12.79 5.56 12.01
C GLN A 233 -12.06 4.20 12.12
N ARG A 234 -11.62 3.61 11.01
CA ARG A 234 -10.87 2.36 10.97
C ARG A 234 -9.47 2.51 11.58
N ALA A 235 -8.81 3.65 11.40
CA ALA A 235 -7.55 3.97 12.05
C ALA A 235 -7.71 4.06 13.58
N GLU A 236 -8.81 4.64 14.06
CA GLU A 236 -9.12 4.69 15.47
C GLU A 236 -9.38 3.30 16.10
N LEU A 237 -10.09 2.42 15.38
CA LEU A 237 -10.26 1.02 15.79
C LEU A 237 -8.91 0.31 15.94
N SER A 238 -8.00 0.47 14.96
CA SER A 238 -6.65 -0.10 15.02
C SER A 238 -5.85 0.49 16.17
N GLY A 239 -5.92 1.81 16.37
CA GLY A 239 -5.28 2.53 17.47
C GLY A 239 -5.76 2.08 18.85
N LYS A 240 -7.05 1.74 18.99
CA LYS A 240 -7.60 1.17 20.22
C LYS A 240 -7.09 -0.26 20.47
N LEU A 241 -7.06 -1.10 19.46
CA LEU A 241 -6.67 -2.51 19.60
C LEU A 241 -5.18 -2.68 19.88
N VAL A 242 -4.32 -1.81 19.32
CA VAL A 242 -2.87 -1.89 19.57
C VAL A 242 -2.53 -1.69 21.04
N LEU A 243 -3.35 -0.98 21.79
CA LEU A 243 -3.18 -0.72 23.21
C LEU A 243 -3.68 -1.88 24.11
N SER A 244 -4.37 -2.88 23.55
CA SER A 244 -4.87 -4.01 24.33
C SER A 244 -3.73 -4.88 24.87
N ASP A 245 -3.95 -5.49 26.03
CA ASP A 245 -2.98 -6.42 26.63
C ASP A 245 -2.65 -7.59 25.69
N PHE A 246 -3.65 -8.06 24.93
CA PHE A 246 -3.45 -9.11 23.95
C PHE A 246 -2.40 -8.70 22.91
N THR A 247 -2.58 -7.53 22.28
CA THR A 247 -1.69 -7.05 21.21
C THR A 247 -0.30 -6.72 21.77
N ARG A 248 -0.21 -6.07 22.92
CA ARG A 248 1.08 -5.78 23.59
C ARG A 248 1.87 -7.06 23.87
N ASN A 249 1.19 -8.10 24.37
CA ASN A 249 1.81 -9.40 24.63
C ASN A 249 2.23 -10.10 23.31
N ALA A 250 1.39 -10.07 22.28
CA ALA A 250 1.71 -10.65 20.96
C ALA A 250 2.93 -9.97 20.33
N ILE A 251 2.99 -8.65 20.36
CA ILE A 251 4.12 -7.84 19.88
C ILE A 251 5.41 -8.18 20.67
N SER A 252 5.32 -8.30 22.00
CA SER A 252 6.46 -8.65 22.85
C SER A 252 7.04 -10.03 22.52
N LYS A 253 6.18 -11.04 22.30
CA LYS A 253 6.60 -12.39 21.87
C LYS A 253 7.27 -12.35 20.50
N PHE A 254 6.68 -11.60 19.56
CA PHE A 254 7.24 -11.46 18.22
C PHE A 254 8.66 -10.84 18.25
N LYS A 255 8.92 -9.84 19.09
CA LYS A 255 10.26 -9.26 19.30
C LYS A 255 11.28 -10.28 19.82
N LYS A 256 10.85 -11.20 20.68
CA LYS A 256 11.72 -12.24 21.25
C LYS A 256 11.96 -13.42 20.31
N GLY A 257 11.32 -13.43 19.12
CA GLY A 257 11.37 -14.57 18.18
C GLY A 257 10.62 -15.81 18.69
N GLU A 258 9.78 -15.65 19.70
CA GLU A 258 8.89 -16.69 20.24
C GLU A 258 7.66 -16.80 19.33
N ARG A 259 7.49 -17.94 18.65
CA ARG A 259 6.32 -18.24 17.79
C ARG A 259 5.25 -18.97 18.57
#